data_1f9011329d05379feaf9bd81d3b60a71
#
_entry.id   1f9011329d05379feaf9bd81d3b60a71
#
_cell.length_a   1.000
_cell.length_b   1.000
_cell.length_c   1.000
_cell.angle_alpha   90.00
_cell.angle_beta   90.00
_cell.angle_gamma   90.00
#
_symmetry.space_group_name_H-M   'P 1'
#
loop_
_entity.id
_entity.type
_entity.pdbx_description
1 polymer ?
#
loop_
_entity_poly.entity_id
_entity_poly.type
_entity_poly.pdbx_seq_one_letter_code
_entity_poly.pdbx_strand_id
1 'polypeptide(L)'
;RSGHLTHLPNAQVTRATLAEQGRELFIEHRCVRCHSSEGAGIPELAMSGPDFNAIGDRLNQNWMTKWILDPKAQRAGARMPRLLHGKAAPDEAADIAAYLSTLKQDPAKHSRENPENDLEIGAELVRELNCAGCHNLPADPAEEGKLPLAHLNEKFQKGQLADFLQAPNGHYAWTRMPKFGLKPGEALNIAQWLRSEAKPHQEPLAKIAAAAIVRGKKLVGSRGCINCHAHKGENQFKAPELKVLGADKLMEGCLSDEADGKMPHFGFSAKQLAALRAFSATDRKALHRHDPAEFARRQMRVLNCNVCHGELEGIPKLDTIGLKLKPEWMEKLFAGSLKQRPRPWLAHRMPTFPSRAKELSQGLAVAHGYAAKTPVDKAPVDLNLAKIGRDLVGVDGGFSCVACHGVKNRPPLQVFEAQGVNFARVNERSHPEYLMRWMLDPLRVDPQTRMPDYFDEDARSVLVDVLEGDAKKQIEAIGQYLRQGNQMKIPAMQ
;
A
#
# COMPACT_ATOMS: atom_id res chain seq x y z
N ARG A 1 8.21 39.00 11.47
CA ARG A 1 8.17 38.81 12.94
C ARG A 1 8.73 37.42 13.21
N SER A 2 9.98 37.35 13.69
CA SER A 2 10.63 36.14 14.19
C SER A 2 9.95 35.73 15.50
N GLY A 3 9.06 34.72 15.42
CA GLY A 3 8.51 34.09 16.63
C GLY A 3 9.64 33.39 17.36
N HIS A 4 9.90 33.76 18.58
CA HIS A 4 10.76 33.03 19.50
C HIS A 4 10.16 31.63 19.69
N LEU A 5 10.82 30.60 19.14
CA LEU A 5 10.59 29.22 19.54
C LEU A 5 11.03 29.11 21.01
N THR A 6 10.08 29.06 21.92
CA THR A 6 10.34 28.74 23.31
C THR A 6 10.91 27.32 23.37
N HIS A 7 12.16 27.18 23.78
CA HIS A 7 12.78 25.89 24.03
C HIS A 7 12.02 25.16 25.14
N LEU A 8 11.29 24.11 24.78
CA LEU A 8 10.71 23.20 25.77
C LEU A 8 11.85 22.45 26.50
N PRO A 9 11.74 22.22 27.81
CA PRO A 9 12.69 21.42 28.55
C PRO A 9 12.86 20.04 27.92
N ASN A 10 14.07 19.50 27.82
CA ASN A 10 14.38 18.19 27.18
C ASN A 10 13.47 17.05 27.67
N ALA A 11 13.12 17.03 28.95
CA ALA A 11 12.21 16.01 29.50
C ALA A 11 10.79 16.11 28.92
N GLN A 12 10.26 17.32 28.65
CA GLN A 12 8.95 17.49 28.02
C GLN A 12 8.97 17.09 26.53
N VAL A 13 10.05 17.42 25.81
CA VAL A 13 10.25 17.00 24.41
C VAL A 13 10.32 15.47 24.32
N THR A 14 11.08 14.82 25.20
CA THR A 14 11.18 13.36 25.27
C THR A 14 9.82 12.71 25.55
N ARG A 15 9.04 13.25 26.48
CA ARG A 15 7.71 12.74 26.83
C ARG A 15 6.71 12.91 25.67
N ALA A 16 6.72 14.05 25.00
CA ALA A 16 5.89 14.30 23.82
C ALA A 16 6.24 13.34 22.66
N THR A 17 7.52 13.12 22.42
CA THR A 17 8.00 12.16 21.40
C THR A 17 7.59 10.73 21.73
N LEU A 18 7.68 10.32 23.00
CA LEU A 18 7.20 8.99 23.41
C LEU A 18 5.70 8.84 23.26
N ALA A 19 4.91 9.86 23.62
CA ALA A 19 3.46 9.83 23.46
C ALA A 19 3.05 9.73 21.96
N GLU A 20 3.76 10.42 21.07
CA GLU A 20 3.52 10.30 19.63
C GLU A 20 3.87 8.90 19.10
N GLN A 21 5.00 8.35 19.51
CA GLN A 21 5.34 6.95 19.19
C GLN A 21 4.27 5.98 19.73
N GLY A 22 3.76 6.21 20.93
CA GLY A 22 2.69 5.44 21.52
C GLY A 22 1.38 5.55 20.75
N ARG A 23 1.04 6.74 20.25
CA ARG A 23 -0.10 6.97 19.36
C ARG A 23 0.01 6.15 18.07
N GLU A 24 1.17 6.16 17.43
CA GLU A 24 1.42 5.38 16.22
C GLU A 24 1.26 3.86 16.48
N LEU A 25 1.80 3.35 17.59
CA LEU A 25 1.62 1.95 18.01
C LEU A 25 0.16 1.62 18.31
N PHE A 26 -0.57 2.53 18.98
CA PHE A 26 -1.99 2.36 19.29
C PHE A 26 -2.83 2.25 18.00
N ILE A 27 -2.53 3.08 16.99
CA ILE A 27 -3.16 3.04 15.67
C ILE A 27 -2.78 1.73 14.96
N GLU A 28 -1.51 1.37 14.95
CA GLU A 28 -1.01 0.17 14.28
C GLU A 28 -1.67 -1.12 14.82
N HIS A 29 -1.76 -1.24 16.15
CA HIS A 29 -2.35 -2.41 16.80
C HIS A 29 -3.88 -2.32 16.96
N ARG A 30 -4.49 -1.19 16.57
CA ARG A 30 -5.96 -1.01 16.53
C ARG A 30 -6.63 -1.29 17.87
N CYS A 31 -6.12 -0.73 18.94
CA CYS A 31 -6.60 -0.98 20.30
C CYS A 31 -8.10 -0.68 20.47
N VAL A 32 -8.66 0.24 19.66
CA VAL A 32 -10.11 0.52 19.64
C VAL A 32 -10.97 -0.65 19.14
N ARG A 33 -10.40 -1.72 18.59
CA ARG A 33 -11.16 -2.91 18.20
C ARG A 33 -11.71 -3.67 19.42
N CYS A 34 -11.02 -3.61 20.54
CA CYS A 34 -11.49 -4.13 21.81
C CYS A 34 -12.03 -3.00 22.72
N HIS A 35 -11.34 -1.87 22.76
CA HIS A 35 -11.68 -0.71 23.58
C HIS A 35 -12.35 0.35 22.73
N SER A 36 -13.68 0.28 22.59
CA SER A 36 -14.42 1.22 21.74
C SER A 36 -14.12 2.67 22.12
N SER A 37 -13.98 3.53 21.10
CA SER A 37 -13.77 4.97 21.23
C SER A 37 -14.71 5.69 20.28
N GLU A 38 -15.66 6.45 20.82
CA GLU A 38 -16.53 7.29 20.03
C GLU A 38 -15.71 8.40 19.33
N GLY A 39 -16.02 8.69 18.08
CA GLY A 39 -15.40 9.79 17.34
C GLY A 39 -13.96 9.54 16.87
N ALA A 40 -13.44 8.31 16.96
CA ALA A 40 -12.15 7.99 16.37
C ALA A 40 -12.19 8.18 14.85
N GLY A 41 -11.48 9.23 14.36
CA GLY A 41 -11.51 9.65 12.94
C GLY A 41 -10.42 9.04 12.07
N ILE A 42 -9.50 8.26 12.63
CA ILE A 42 -8.35 7.70 11.92
C ILE A 42 -8.77 6.43 11.18
N PRO A 43 -8.64 6.35 9.84
CA PRO A 43 -9.14 5.23 9.05
C PRO A 43 -8.61 3.86 9.46
N GLU A 44 -7.33 3.79 9.88
CA GLU A 44 -6.71 2.54 10.32
C GLU A 44 -7.39 1.92 11.55
N LEU A 45 -7.99 2.72 12.40
CA LEU A 45 -8.68 2.23 13.59
C LEU A 45 -9.97 1.45 13.25
N ALA A 46 -10.60 1.79 12.12
CA ALA A 46 -11.79 1.10 11.63
C ALA A 46 -11.47 -0.22 10.89
N MET A 47 -10.19 -0.46 10.53
CA MET A 47 -9.82 -1.66 9.78
C MET A 47 -10.08 -2.93 10.59
N SER A 48 -10.83 -3.88 10.01
CA SER A 48 -10.99 -5.24 10.55
C SER A 48 -9.75 -6.09 10.31
N GLY A 49 -9.69 -7.27 10.90
CA GLY A 49 -8.82 -8.38 10.48
C GLY A 49 -9.41 -9.10 9.25
N PRO A 50 -8.71 -10.11 8.71
CA PRO A 50 -9.27 -10.98 7.68
C PRO A 50 -10.59 -11.60 8.17
N ASP A 51 -11.60 -11.64 7.29
CA ASP A 51 -12.84 -12.35 7.64
C ASP A 51 -12.63 -13.87 7.68
N PHE A 52 -13.56 -14.57 8.34
CA PHE A 52 -13.51 -16.02 8.43
C PHE A 52 -14.28 -16.73 7.30
N ASN A 53 -14.86 -16.00 6.35
CA ASN A 53 -15.56 -16.61 5.22
C ASN A 53 -14.57 -17.45 4.39
N ALA A 54 -14.94 -18.69 4.11
CA ALA A 54 -14.14 -19.61 3.33
C ALA A 54 -12.69 -19.81 3.84
N ILE A 55 -12.41 -19.54 5.12
CA ILE A 55 -11.04 -19.71 5.65
C ILE A 55 -10.61 -21.17 5.61
N GLY A 56 -11.55 -22.12 5.79
CA GLY A 56 -11.32 -23.56 5.71
C GLY A 56 -11.00 -24.07 4.29
N ASP A 57 -11.38 -23.32 3.25
CA ASP A 57 -10.95 -23.62 1.88
C ASP A 57 -9.53 -23.15 1.59
N ARG A 58 -9.10 -22.06 2.25
CA ARG A 58 -7.83 -21.39 1.98
C ARG A 58 -6.65 -21.91 2.77
N LEU A 59 -6.86 -22.19 4.05
CA LEU A 59 -5.78 -22.48 4.99
C LEU A 59 -5.90 -23.89 5.57
N ASN A 60 -4.75 -24.52 5.76
CA ASN A 60 -4.66 -25.81 6.44
C ASN A 60 -4.90 -25.66 7.94
N GLN A 61 -5.59 -26.65 8.53
CA GLN A 61 -5.94 -26.63 9.95
C GLN A 61 -4.71 -26.55 10.86
N ASN A 62 -3.67 -27.36 10.59
CA ASN A 62 -2.45 -27.39 11.39
C ASN A 62 -1.76 -26.01 11.40
N TRP A 63 -1.71 -25.34 10.23
CA TRP A 63 -1.21 -23.96 10.15
C TRP A 63 -2.06 -23.00 10.99
N MET A 64 -3.38 -23.10 10.90
CA MET A 64 -4.29 -22.26 11.70
C MET A 64 -4.07 -22.48 13.19
N THR A 65 -3.88 -23.72 13.63
CA THR A 65 -3.56 -24.06 15.04
C THR A 65 -2.29 -23.36 15.50
N LYS A 66 -1.18 -23.49 14.75
CA LYS A 66 0.10 -22.83 15.07
C LYS A 66 -0.04 -21.30 15.10
N TRP A 67 -0.74 -20.74 14.10
CA TRP A 67 -0.96 -19.30 14.03
C TRP A 67 -1.82 -18.75 15.18
N ILE A 68 -2.88 -19.45 15.58
CA ILE A 68 -3.77 -19.02 16.65
C ILE A 68 -3.06 -19.13 18.00
N LEU A 69 -2.25 -20.17 18.19
CA LEU A 69 -1.49 -20.40 19.42
C LEU A 69 -0.45 -19.30 19.65
N ASP A 70 0.38 -19.01 18.64
CA ASP A 70 1.39 -17.95 18.71
C ASP A 70 1.66 -17.33 17.33
N PRO A 71 0.98 -16.22 16.99
CA PRO A 71 1.17 -15.54 15.72
C PRO A 71 2.58 -15.01 15.51
N LYS A 72 3.26 -14.56 16.58
CA LYS A 72 4.62 -14.00 16.50
C LYS A 72 5.68 -15.06 16.29
N ALA A 73 5.50 -16.27 16.81
CA ALA A 73 6.38 -17.40 16.52
C ALA A 73 6.34 -17.75 15.00
N GLN A 74 5.19 -17.60 14.34
CA GLN A 74 5.07 -17.84 12.91
C GLN A 74 5.54 -16.65 12.07
N ARG A 75 5.45 -15.44 12.61
CA ARG A 75 5.86 -14.19 11.94
C ARG A 75 6.12 -13.10 12.97
N ALA A 76 7.36 -12.72 13.18
CA ALA A 76 7.77 -11.71 14.18
C ALA A 76 6.96 -10.39 14.11
N GLY A 77 6.67 -9.90 12.90
CA GLY A 77 5.84 -8.71 12.66
C GLY A 77 4.33 -8.94 12.66
N ALA A 78 3.81 -10.03 13.25
CA ALA A 78 2.38 -10.27 13.35
C ALA A 78 1.72 -9.22 14.26
N ARG A 79 0.59 -8.65 13.78
CA ARG A 79 -0.24 -7.70 14.56
C ARG A 79 -1.33 -8.38 15.37
N MET A 80 -1.66 -9.61 15.03
CA MET A 80 -2.58 -10.42 15.83
C MET A 80 -1.92 -10.75 17.17
N PRO A 81 -2.54 -10.42 18.32
CA PRO A 81 -2.00 -10.76 19.62
C PRO A 81 -2.20 -12.26 19.92
N ARG A 82 -1.42 -12.78 20.83
CA ARG A 82 -1.71 -14.07 21.45
C ARG A 82 -2.89 -13.90 22.42
N LEU A 83 -3.94 -14.67 22.20
CA LEU A 83 -5.19 -14.63 22.99
C LEU A 83 -5.36 -15.83 23.93
N LEU A 84 -4.60 -16.88 23.69
CA LEU A 84 -4.70 -18.14 24.43
C LEU A 84 -3.47 -18.31 25.32
N HIS A 85 -3.71 -18.65 26.58
CA HIS A 85 -2.69 -18.72 27.61
C HIS A 85 -2.85 -19.99 28.48
N GLY A 86 -1.79 -20.34 29.20
CA GLY A 86 -1.78 -21.49 30.13
C GLY A 86 -1.78 -22.83 29.42
N LYS A 87 -2.01 -23.91 30.21
CA LYS A 87 -1.88 -25.30 29.75
C LYS A 87 -2.92 -25.72 28.71
N ALA A 88 -4.09 -25.06 28.71
CA ALA A 88 -5.18 -25.38 27.77
C ALA A 88 -5.01 -24.72 26.39
N ALA A 89 -4.09 -23.75 26.23
CA ALA A 89 -3.94 -22.96 24.99
C ALA A 89 -3.72 -23.82 23.73
N PRO A 90 -2.90 -24.88 23.72
CA PRO A 90 -2.75 -25.74 22.55
C PRO A 90 -4.06 -26.42 22.12
N ASP A 91 -4.82 -26.95 23.08
CA ASP A 91 -6.09 -27.62 22.80
C ASP A 91 -7.16 -26.63 22.35
N GLU A 92 -7.22 -25.44 22.97
CA GLU A 92 -8.12 -24.36 22.55
C GLU A 92 -7.80 -23.87 21.12
N ALA A 93 -6.51 -23.74 20.75
CA ALA A 93 -6.08 -23.38 19.42
C ALA A 93 -6.49 -24.44 18.38
N ALA A 94 -6.33 -25.73 18.73
CA ALA A 94 -6.73 -26.85 17.89
C ALA A 94 -8.27 -26.89 17.69
N ASP A 95 -9.04 -26.67 18.75
CA ASP A 95 -10.50 -26.61 18.69
C ASP A 95 -10.98 -25.43 17.82
N ILE A 96 -10.39 -24.25 17.97
CA ILE A 96 -10.71 -23.08 17.13
C ILE A 96 -10.37 -23.38 15.68
N ALA A 97 -9.19 -23.93 15.39
CA ALA A 97 -8.78 -24.29 14.03
C ALA A 97 -9.70 -25.35 13.42
N ALA A 98 -10.15 -26.34 14.22
CA ALA A 98 -11.13 -27.33 13.79
C ALA A 98 -12.46 -26.68 13.36
N TYR A 99 -12.97 -25.74 14.15
CA TYR A 99 -14.17 -24.99 13.78
C TYR A 99 -13.95 -24.14 12.51
N LEU A 100 -12.87 -23.36 12.43
CA LEU A 100 -12.57 -22.52 11.28
C LEU A 100 -12.41 -23.33 9.98
N SER A 101 -11.91 -24.57 10.07
CA SER A 101 -11.78 -25.48 8.93
C SER A 101 -13.12 -25.93 8.35
N THR A 102 -14.21 -25.80 9.11
CA THR A 102 -15.57 -26.06 8.60
C THR A 102 -16.19 -24.90 7.84
N LEU A 103 -15.60 -23.71 7.95
CA LEU A 103 -16.10 -22.51 7.27
C LEU A 103 -15.63 -22.51 5.81
N LYS A 104 -16.35 -23.26 4.99
CA LYS A 104 -16.10 -23.45 3.57
C LYS A 104 -17.18 -22.79 2.72
N GLN A 105 -16.81 -22.41 1.50
CA GLN A 105 -17.71 -22.06 0.41
C GLN A 105 -17.60 -23.14 -0.67
N ASP A 106 -17.95 -22.84 -1.90
CA ASP A 106 -17.98 -23.82 -2.99
C ASP A 106 -16.57 -24.19 -3.46
N PRO A 107 -16.12 -25.46 -3.36
CA PRO A 107 -14.80 -25.91 -3.83
C PRO A 107 -14.62 -25.83 -5.35
N ALA A 108 -15.67 -25.69 -6.12
CA ALA A 108 -15.61 -25.70 -7.59
C ALA A 108 -15.00 -24.41 -8.18
N LYS A 109 -14.74 -23.39 -7.35
CA LYS A 109 -14.23 -22.08 -7.79
C LYS A 109 -12.71 -21.91 -7.72
N HIS A 110 -11.98 -22.96 -7.35
CA HIS A 110 -10.53 -22.81 -7.09
C HIS A 110 -9.72 -23.11 -8.34
N SER A 111 -8.63 -22.34 -8.53
CA SER A 111 -7.67 -22.53 -9.58
C SER A 111 -7.07 -23.94 -9.48
N ARG A 112 -7.17 -24.72 -10.57
CA ARG A 112 -6.56 -26.05 -10.64
C ARG A 112 -5.09 -25.89 -10.97
N GLU A 113 -4.21 -26.44 -10.13
CA GLU A 113 -2.80 -26.57 -10.46
C GLU A 113 -2.69 -27.52 -11.66
N ASN A 114 -2.07 -27.05 -12.75
CA ASN A 114 -1.79 -27.83 -13.95
C ASN A 114 -0.31 -28.22 -13.94
N PRO A 115 0.06 -29.50 -14.18
CA PRO A 115 1.46 -29.91 -14.28
C PRO A 115 2.24 -29.25 -15.43
N GLU A 116 1.56 -28.67 -16.41
CA GLU A 116 2.17 -27.92 -17.53
C GLU A 116 2.60 -26.49 -17.19
N ASN A 117 2.46 -26.06 -15.93
CA ASN A 117 2.90 -24.73 -15.52
C ASN A 117 4.43 -24.62 -15.57
N ASP A 118 4.89 -23.51 -16.11
CA ASP A 118 6.32 -23.26 -16.34
C ASP A 118 6.95 -22.65 -15.07
N LEU A 119 7.87 -23.41 -14.46
CA LEU A 119 8.60 -22.99 -13.27
C LEU A 119 9.59 -21.85 -13.58
N GLU A 120 10.18 -21.83 -14.78
CA GLU A 120 11.13 -20.77 -15.18
C GLU A 120 10.39 -19.44 -15.32
N ILE A 121 9.23 -19.43 -15.97
CA ILE A 121 8.36 -18.24 -16.03
C ILE A 121 7.94 -17.81 -14.62
N GLY A 122 7.66 -18.74 -13.71
CA GLY A 122 7.33 -18.45 -12.33
C GLY A 122 8.48 -17.74 -11.60
N ALA A 123 9.70 -18.24 -11.74
CA ALA A 123 10.92 -17.64 -11.17
C ALA A 123 11.20 -16.24 -11.73
N GLU A 124 11.05 -16.08 -13.07
CA GLU A 124 11.23 -14.80 -13.73
C GLU A 124 10.24 -13.74 -13.22
N LEU A 125 8.95 -14.09 -13.15
CA LEU A 125 7.93 -13.20 -12.62
C LEU A 125 8.17 -12.81 -11.15
N VAL A 126 8.64 -13.72 -10.31
CA VAL A 126 8.99 -13.43 -8.91
C VAL A 126 10.10 -12.36 -8.85
N ARG A 127 11.10 -12.45 -9.74
CA ARG A 127 12.19 -11.47 -9.84
C ARG A 127 11.70 -10.15 -10.41
N GLU A 128 10.98 -10.15 -11.54
CA GLU A 128 10.43 -8.95 -12.18
C GLU A 128 9.49 -8.15 -11.30
N LEU A 129 8.66 -8.84 -10.51
CA LEU A 129 7.71 -8.21 -9.58
C LEU A 129 8.35 -7.83 -8.24
N ASN A 130 9.66 -8.10 -8.07
CA ASN A 130 10.43 -7.81 -6.85
C ASN A 130 9.80 -8.40 -5.59
N CYS A 131 9.39 -9.67 -5.62
CA CYS A 131 8.79 -10.34 -4.45
C CYS A 131 9.78 -10.40 -3.27
N ALA A 132 11.07 -10.59 -3.55
CA ALA A 132 12.14 -10.63 -2.56
C ALA A 132 12.34 -9.29 -1.81
N GLY A 133 11.87 -8.16 -2.35
CA GLY A 133 11.90 -6.88 -1.64
C GLY A 133 11.08 -6.85 -0.35
N CYS A 134 10.04 -7.71 -0.24
CA CYS A 134 9.17 -7.82 0.93
C CYS A 134 9.18 -9.20 1.57
N HIS A 135 9.65 -10.23 0.86
CA HIS A 135 9.61 -11.61 1.30
C HIS A 135 11.01 -12.23 1.38
N ASN A 136 11.26 -13.05 2.41
CA ASN A 136 12.28 -14.08 2.34
C ASN A 136 11.71 -15.20 1.48
N LEU A 137 12.29 -15.44 0.30
CA LEU A 137 11.89 -16.54 -0.56
C LEU A 137 12.13 -17.88 0.17
N PRO A 138 11.48 -18.97 -0.23
CA PRO A 138 11.49 -20.19 0.57
C PRO A 138 12.89 -20.77 0.88
N ALA A 139 13.84 -20.61 -0.04
CA ALA A 139 15.23 -21.07 0.12
C ALA A 139 16.15 -20.02 0.74
N ASP A 140 15.73 -18.76 0.86
CA ASP A 140 16.58 -17.68 1.34
C ASP A 140 16.75 -17.71 2.85
N PRO A 141 17.88 -17.20 3.38
CA PRO A 141 18.05 -16.97 4.80
C PRO A 141 17.02 -15.93 5.30
N ALA A 142 16.64 -16.04 6.57
CA ALA A 142 15.71 -15.10 7.17
C ALA A 142 16.37 -13.73 7.36
N GLU A 143 15.82 -12.71 6.70
CA GLU A 143 16.18 -11.31 6.88
C GLU A 143 15.13 -10.60 7.75
N GLU A 144 15.61 -9.76 8.68
CA GLU A 144 14.72 -8.98 9.53
C GLU A 144 13.85 -8.01 8.70
N GLY A 145 12.59 -7.89 9.04
CA GLY A 145 11.62 -7.02 8.35
C GLY A 145 10.94 -7.65 7.15
N LYS A 146 11.46 -8.74 6.58
CA LYS A 146 10.82 -9.47 5.49
C LYS A 146 9.87 -10.57 5.99
N LEU A 147 8.93 -10.96 5.16
CA LEU A 147 7.94 -12.00 5.48
C LEU A 147 8.40 -13.35 4.92
N PRO A 148 8.58 -14.40 5.76
CA PRO A 148 9.06 -15.70 5.30
C PRO A 148 8.00 -16.42 4.46
N LEU A 149 8.43 -17.05 3.36
CA LEU A 149 7.62 -17.88 2.48
C LEU A 149 7.89 -19.39 2.62
N ALA A 150 8.79 -19.79 3.51
CA ALA A 150 9.16 -21.20 3.72
C ALA A 150 7.95 -22.11 4.12
N HIS A 151 6.89 -21.54 4.67
CA HIS A 151 5.72 -22.28 5.17
C HIS A 151 4.53 -22.32 4.20
N LEU A 152 4.72 -22.00 2.92
CA LEU A 152 3.61 -21.90 1.96
C LEU A 152 2.84 -23.21 1.81
N ASN A 153 3.55 -24.36 1.73
CA ASN A 153 2.93 -25.67 1.59
C ASN A 153 2.14 -26.10 2.83
N GLU A 154 2.61 -25.72 4.02
CA GLU A 154 1.91 -25.95 5.28
C GLU A 154 0.68 -25.03 5.41
N LYS A 155 0.77 -23.80 4.93
CA LYS A 155 -0.24 -22.77 5.15
C LYS A 155 -1.43 -22.89 4.21
N PHE A 156 -1.19 -22.97 2.91
CA PHE A 156 -2.25 -22.90 1.91
C PHE A 156 -2.77 -24.25 1.46
N GLN A 157 -4.07 -24.40 1.36
CA GLN A 157 -4.71 -25.48 0.64
C GLN A 157 -4.25 -25.49 -0.84
N LYS A 158 -4.41 -26.65 -1.50
CA LYS A 158 -4.04 -26.81 -2.91
C LYS A 158 -4.80 -25.81 -3.80
N GLY A 159 -4.12 -25.14 -4.73
CA GLY A 159 -4.68 -24.12 -5.62
C GLY A 159 -4.86 -22.73 -4.98
N GLN A 160 -4.95 -22.63 -3.68
CA GLN A 160 -5.32 -21.37 -2.99
C GLN A 160 -4.23 -20.30 -2.99
N LEU A 161 -2.98 -20.67 -3.18
CA LEU A 161 -1.90 -19.68 -3.32
C LEU A 161 -2.05 -18.88 -4.62
N ALA A 162 -2.39 -19.53 -5.73
CA ALA A 162 -2.63 -18.85 -7.00
C ALA A 162 -3.83 -17.89 -6.92
N ASP A 163 -4.94 -18.33 -6.32
CA ASP A 163 -6.13 -17.50 -6.10
C ASP A 163 -5.80 -16.26 -5.23
N PHE A 164 -5.02 -16.46 -4.17
CA PHE A 164 -4.55 -15.37 -3.33
C PHE A 164 -3.67 -14.38 -4.09
N LEU A 165 -2.75 -14.85 -4.93
CA LEU A 165 -1.87 -13.98 -5.72
C LEU A 165 -2.63 -13.13 -6.75
N GLN A 166 -3.71 -13.67 -7.33
CA GLN A 166 -4.57 -12.90 -8.24
C GLN A 166 -5.37 -11.80 -7.53
N ALA A 167 -5.88 -12.10 -6.32
CA ALA A 167 -6.76 -11.21 -5.59
C ALA A 167 -6.44 -11.18 -4.08
N PRO A 168 -5.26 -10.66 -3.66
CA PRO A 168 -4.86 -10.65 -2.25
C PRO A 168 -5.85 -9.93 -1.33
N ASN A 169 -6.53 -8.90 -1.87
CA ASN A 169 -7.54 -8.11 -1.18
C ASN A 169 -8.95 -8.72 -1.18
N GLY A 170 -9.17 -9.84 -1.86
CA GLY A 170 -10.46 -10.52 -1.92
C GLY A 170 -10.94 -11.06 -0.58
N HIS A 171 -10.02 -11.47 0.29
CA HIS A 171 -10.34 -11.98 1.63
C HIS A 171 -10.10 -10.95 2.73
N TYR A 172 -9.35 -9.92 2.44
CA TYR A 172 -8.99 -8.87 3.38
C TYR A 172 -8.67 -7.58 2.63
N ALA A 173 -9.61 -6.68 2.60
CA ALA A 173 -9.50 -5.42 1.87
C ALA A 173 -8.23 -4.61 2.25
N TRP A 174 -7.79 -4.71 3.51
CA TRP A 174 -6.63 -4.02 4.05
C TRP A 174 -5.35 -4.87 4.10
N THR A 175 -5.27 -5.92 3.28
CA THR A 175 -4.03 -6.70 3.17
C THR A 175 -2.84 -5.81 2.81
N ARG A 176 -1.64 -6.19 3.31
CA ARG A 176 -0.39 -5.53 2.91
C ARG A 176 0.18 -6.09 1.61
N MET A 177 -0.20 -7.34 1.26
CA MET A 177 0.15 -7.92 -0.03
C MET A 177 -0.53 -7.14 -1.14
N PRO A 178 0.24 -6.49 -2.03
CA PRO A 178 -0.32 -5.68 -3.11
C PRO A 178 -0.91 -6.55 -4.22
N LYS A 179 -1.83 -5.98 -5.01
CA LYS A 179 -2.40 -6.64 -6.18
C LYS A 179 -1.62 -6.23 -7.43
N PHE A 180 -0.89 -7.17 -8.02
CA PHE A 180 -0.06 -6.94 -9.22
C PHE A 180 -0.81 -7.04 -10.55
N GLY A 181 -2.12 -7.35 -10.51
CA GLY A 181 -2.90 -7.55 -11.74
C GLY A 181 -2.43 -8.76 -12.54
N LEU A 182 -2.08 -9.85 -11.85
CA LEU A 182 -1.63 -11.08 -12.48
C LEU A 182 -2.73 -11.72 -13.30
N LYS A 183 -2.38 -12.21 -14.47
CA LYS A 183 -3.22 -13.14 -15.24
C LYS A 183 -3.28 -14.50 -14.53
N PRO A 184 -4.34 -15.30 -14.76
CA PRO A 184 -4.45 -16.62 -14.11
C PRO A 184 -3.22 -17.51 -14.28
N GLY A 185 -2.67 -17.61 -15.50
CA GLY A 185 -1.45 -18.38 -15.76
C GLY A 185 -0.21 -17.85 -15.05
N GLU A 186 -0.02 -16.52 -14.97
CA GLU A 186 1.08 -15.92 -14.23
C GLU A 186 1.01 -16.26 -12.74
N ALA A 187 -0.18 -16.18 -12.14
CA ALA A 187 -0.38 -16.51 -10.73
C ALA A 187 -0.14 -18.01 -10.45
N LEU A 188 -0.53 -18.88 -11.37
CA LEU A 188 -0.28 -20.32 -11.27
C LEU A 188 1.22 -20.63 -11.37
N ASN A 189 1.94 -20.06 -12.34
CA ASN A 189 3.38 -20.26 -12.50
C ASN A 189 4.16 -19.78 -11.24
N ILE A 190 3.85 -18.59 -10.73
CA ILE A 190 4.44 -18.07 -9.48
C ILE A 190 4.11 -19.01 -8.30
N ALA A 191 2.86 -19.41 -8.14
CA ALA A 191 2.45 -20.27 -7.04
C ALA A 191 3.16 -21.61 -7.06
N GLN A 192 3.31 -22.21 -8.24
CA GLN A 192 3.96 -23.51 -8.41
C GLN A 192 5.45 -23.41 -8.13
N TRP A 193 6.12 -22.40 -8.68
CA TRP A 193 7.55 -22.18 -8.39
C TRP A 193 7.78 -21.95 -6.88
N LEU A 194 7.02 -21.08 -6.24
CA LEU A 194 7.15 -20.84 -4.79
C LEU A 194 6.91 -22.11 -3.97
N ARG A 195 6.00 -22.99 -4.40
CA ARG A 195 5.74 -24.27 -3.72
C ARG A 195 6.85 -25.29 -3.93
N SER A 196 7.50 -25.32 -5.11
CA SER A 196 8.62 -26.22 -5.36
C SER A 196 9.85 -25.87 -4.50
N GLU A 197 10.06 -24.57 -4.25
CA GLU A 197 11.14 -24.09 -3.39
C GLU A 197 10.83 -24.19 -1.88
N ALA A 198 9.53 -24.26 -1.51
CA ALA A 198 9.12 -24.32 -0.11
C ALA A 198 9.24 -25.72 0.48
N LYS A 199 9.44 -25.78 1.81
CA LYS A 199 9.47 -27.06 2.54
C LYS A 199 8.22 -27.89 2.24
N PRO A 200 8.38 -29.19 1.94
CA PRO A 200 7.23 -30.05 1.71
C PRO A 200 6.34 -30.13 2.97
N HIS A 201 5.05 -30.21 2.76
CA HIS A 201 4.10 -30.43 3.86
C HIS A 201 4.09 -31.89 4.26
N GLN A 202 4.50 -32.19 5.48
CA GLN A 202 4.71 -33.59 5.93
C GLN A 202 3.67 -34.05 6.98
N GLU A 203 2.81 -33.14 7.46
CA GLU A 203 1.85 -33.50 8.51
C GLU A 203 0.53 -34.02 7.91
N PRO A 204 0.04 -35.17 8.35
CA PRO A 204 -1.28 -35.66 7.96
C PRO A 204 -2.37 -34.70 8.42
N LEU A 205 -3.42 -34.53 7.63
CA LEU A 205 -4.61 -33.77 8.04
C LEU A 205 -5.20 -34.44 9.30
N ALA A 206 -5.26 -33.71 10.40
CA ALA A 206 -5.87 -34.18 11.62
C ALA A 206 -7.35 -34.50 11.36
N LYS A 207 -7.82 -35.66 11.85
CA LYS A 207 -9.25 -35.98 11.84
C LYS A 207 -9.97 -35.02 12.81
N ILE A 208 -10.91 -34.25 12.25
CA ILE A 208 -11.67 -33.26 13.01
C ILE A 208 -12.77 -33.99 13.81
N ALA A 209 -12.69 -33.96 15.13
CA ALA A 209 -13.74 -34.47 16.01
C ALA A 209 -14.90 -33.46 16.09
N ALA A 210 -16.15 -33.95 16.00
CA ALA A 210 -17.34 -33.09 16.09
C ALA A 210 -17.37 -32.24 17.38
N ALA A 211 -16.95 -32.82 18.50
CA ALA A 211 -16.86 -32.12 19.79
C ALA A 211 -15.88 -30.95 19.77
N ALA A 212 -14.76 -31.06 19.03
CA ALA A 212 -13.79 -29.99 18.86
C ALA A 212 -14.40 -28.78 18.08
N ILE A 213 -15.20 -29.06 17.06
CA ILE A 213 -15.92 -28.00 16.29
C ILE A 213 -16.84 -27.18 17.20
N VAL A 214 -17.61 -27.87 18.07
CA VAL A 214 -18.54 -27.23 19.01
C VAL A 214 -17.78 -26.36 20.01
N ARG A 215 -16.70 -26.87 20.61
CA ARG A 215 -15.86 -26.11 21.54
C ARG A 215 -15.20 -24.90 20.83
N GLY A 216 -14.65 -25.12 19.63
CA GLY A 216 -14.00 -24.07 18.84
C GLY A 216 -14.94 -22.93 18.49
N LYS A 217 -16.20 -23.24 18.09
CA LYS A 217 -17.24 -22.21 17.85
C LYS A 217 -17.49 -21.35 19.09
N LYS A 218 -17.59 -21.95 20.25
CA LYS A 218 -17.76 -21.24 21.53
C LYS A 218 -16.55 -20.36 21.86
N LEU A 219 -15.34 -20.89 21.65
CA LEU A 219 -14.10 -20.16 21.89
C LEU A 219 -13.94 -18.96 20.99
N VAL A 220 -14.29 -19.04 19.69
CA VAL A 220 -14.27 -17.88 18.77
C VAL A 220 -15.13 -16.74 19.31
N GLY A 221 -16.32 -17.03 19.87
CA GLY A 221 -17.18 -16.02 20.48
C GLY A 221 -16.64 -15.44 21.78
N SER A 222 -15.99 -16.27 22.63
CA SER A 222 -15.62 -15.89 23.99
C SER A 222 -14.17 -15.38 24.14
N ARG A 223 -13.25 -15.71 23.21
CA ARG A 223 -11.83 -15.31 23.29
C ARG A 223 -11.50 -14.02 22.55
N GLY A 224 -12.50 -13.23 22.13
CA GLY A 224 -12.29 -11.92 21.53
C GLY A 224 -11.93 -11.91 20.04
N CYS A 225 -11.97 -13.05 19.34
CA CYS A 225 -11.65 -13.14 17.91
C CYS A 225 -12.55 -12.20 17.07
N ILE A 226 -13.84 -12.14 17.40
CA ILE A 226 -14.86 -11.36 16.69
C ILE A 226 -14.66 -9.83 16.84
N ASN A 227 -13.89 -9.37 17.81
CA ASN A 227 -13.55 -7.93 17.91
C ASN A 227 -12.79 -7.44 16.67
N CYS A 228 -11.93 -8.29 16.11
CA CYS A 228 -11.13 -7.93 14.93
C CYS A 228 -11.61 -8.61 13.64
N HIS A 229 -12.06 -9.87 13.71
CA HIS A 229 -12.42 -10.67 12.57
C HIS A 229 -13.93 -10.65 12.32
N ALA A 230 -14.36 -10.32 11.09
CA ALA A 230 -15.77 -10.42 10.74
C ALA A 230 -16.25 -11.87 10.79
N HIS A 231 -17.33 -12.10 11.54
CA HIS A 231 -17.95 -13.41 11.74
C HIS A 231 -19.44 -13.25 12.10
N LYS A 232 -20.27 -14.20 11.67
CA LYS A 232 -21.72 -14.19 11.95
C LYS A 232 -22.11 -14.62 13.37
N GLY A 233 -21.15 -15.07 14.18
CA GLY A 233 -21.38 -15.49 15.57
C GLY A 233 -21.52 -14.30 16.52
N GLU A 234 -22.04 -14.58 17.71
CA GLU A 234 -22.11 -13.61 18.80
C GLU A 234 -20.74 -13.36 19.44
N ASN A 235 -20.41 -12.07 19.63
CA ASN A 235 -19.23 -11.66 20.37
C ASN A 235 -19.54 -11.54 21.85
N GLN A 236 -19.07 -12.50 22.62
CA GLN A 236 -19.24 -12.56 24.08
C GLN A 236 -18.12 -11.85 24.83
N PHE A 237 -17.02 -11.50 24.15
CA PHE A 237 -15.89 -10.79 24.75
C PHE A 237 -16.17 -9.29 24.78
N LYS A 238 -16.27 -8.73 25.98
CA LYS A 238 -16.45 -7.27 26.19
C LYS A 238 -15.24 -6.71 26.92
N ALA A 239 -14.57 -5.76 26.30
CA ALA A 239 -13.55 -4.95 26.95
C ALA A 239 -14.17 -3.59 27.39
N PRO A 240 -13.65 -2.96 28.43
CA PRO A 240 -14.08 -1.61 28.84
C PRO A 240 -13.87 -0.60 27.70
N GLU A 241 -14.76 0.38 27.58
CA GLU A 241 -14.57 1.50 26.64
C GLU A 241 -13.32 2.28 26.96
N LEU A 242 -12.67 2.84 25.95
CA LEU A 242 -11.41 3.55 26.11
C LEU A 242 -11.55 4.78 27.05
N LYS A 243 -12.70 5.44 27.05
CA LYS A 243 -12.96 6.63 27.86
C LYS A 243 -12.94 6.38 29.39
N VAL A 244 -13.27 5.14 29.83
CA VAL A 244 -13.30 4.79 31.24
C VAL A 244 -12.00 4.15 31.73
N LEU A 245 -11.03 3.95 30.83
CA LEU A 245 -9.72 3.40 31.16
C LEU A 245 -8.77 4.53 31.56
N GLY A 246 -8.51 4.69 32.84
CA GLY A 246 -7.42 5.50 33.34
C GLY A 246 -6.06 4.87 32.99
N ALA A 247 -4.98 5.69 33.05
CA ALA A 247 -3.63 5.22 32.76
C ALA A 247 -3.25 3.99 33.60
N ASP A 248 -3.62 3.98 34.88
CA ASP A 248 -3.30 2.90 35.82
C ASP A 248 -3.93 1.57 35.40
N LYS A 249 -5.21 1.56 35.02
CA LYS A 249 -5.92 0.36 34.56
C LYS A 249 -5.39 -0.20 33.26
N LEU A 250 -4.87 0.65 32.37
CA LEU A 250 -4.21 0.19 31.14
C LEU A 250 -2.88 -0.50 31.44
N MET A 251 -2.20 -0.09 32.53
CA MET A 251 -0.94 -0.69 32.97
C MET A 251 -1.12 -2.07 33.60
N GLU A 252 -2.28 -2.37 34.15
CA GLU A 252 -2.64 -3.68 34.72
C GLU A 252 -3.13 -4.70 33.67
N GLY A 253 -3.48 -4.23 32.44
CA GLY A 253 -4.05 -5.05 31.36
C GLY A 253 -3.06 -5.38 30.25
N CYS A 254 -3.43 -5.06 29.01
CA CYS A 254 -2.62 -5.34 27.80
C CYS A 254 -1.25 -4.65 27.78
N LEU A 255 -1.03 -3.65 28.63
CA LEU A 255 0.23 -2.91 28.78
C LEU A 255 1.01 -3.30 30.03
N SER A 256 0.64 -4.37 30.74
CA SER A 256 1.43 -4.95 31.83
C SER A 256 2.73 -5.56 31.31
N ASP A 257 3.73 -5.65 32.17
CA ASP A 257 4.99 -6.34 31.86
C ASP A 257 4.81 -7.86 31.85
N GLU A 258 3.79 -8.36 32.54
CA GLU A 258 3.45 -9.78 32.65
C GLU A 258 2.08 -10.09 32.01
N ALA A 259 2.03 -11.16 31.21
CA ALA A 259 0.78 -11.67 30.66
C ALA A 259 0.07 -12.52 31.73
N ASP A 260 -0.98 -12.00 32.34
CA ASP A 260 -1.74 -12.68 33.42
C ASP A 260 -2.68 -13.78 32.93
N GLY A 261 -2.56 -14.24 31.69
CA GLY A 261 -3.31 -15.34 31.10
C GLY A 261 -4.76 -15.05 30.71
N LYS A 262 -5.25 -13.81 30.87
CA LYS A 262 -6.61 -13.42 30.49
C LYS A 262 -6.63 -12.32 29.42
N MET A 263 -5.56 -11.52 29.32
CA MET A 263 -5.48 -10.37 28.43
C MET A 263 -4.74 -10.69 27.13
N PRO A 264 -5.07 -10.00 26.01
CA PRO A 264 -4.32 -10.12 24.77
C PRO A 264 -2.86 -9.74 24.98
N HIS A 265 -1.93 -10.62 24.58
CA HIS A 265 -0.50 -10.38 24.68
C HIS A 265 0.07 -10.02 23.30
N PHE A 266 0.53 -8.76 23.15
CA PHE A 266 1.06 -8.22 21.91
C PHE A 266 2.58 -8.43 21.74
N GLY A 267 3.29 -8.86 22.80
CA GLY A 267 4.74 -9.01 22.79
C GLY A 267 5.46 -7.72 22.50
N PHE A 268 5.08 -6.63 23.14
CA PHE A 268 5.74 -5.35 23.02
C PHE A 268 7.10 -5.36 23.71
N SER A 269 8.09 -4.67 23.13
CA SER A 269 9.34 -4.38 23.82
C SER A 269 9.13 -3.36 24.94
N ALA A 270 10.07 -3.27 25.86
CA ALA A 270 10.04 -2.26 26.96
C ALA A 270 9.90 -0.82 26.42
N LYS A 271 10.57 -0.51 25.30
CA LYS A 271 10.45 0.79 24.60
C LYS A 271 9.05 1.04 24.06
N GLN A 272 8.42 0.03 23.46
CA GLN A 272 7.06 0.13 22.94
C GLN A 272 6.04 0.27 24.06
N LEU A 273 6.20 -0.47 25.18
CA LEU A 273 5.37 -0.33 26.36
C LEU A 273 5.48 1.08 26.96
N ALA A 274 6.70 1.61 27.11
CA ALA A 274 6.91 2.97 27.60
C ALA A 274 6.19 4.02 26.71
N ALA A 275 6.26 3.87 25.40
CA ALA A 275 5.59 4.77 24.46
C ALA A 275 4.06 4.66 24.56
N LEU A 276 3.50 3.44 24.58
CA LEU A 276 2.06 3.22 24.75
C LEU A 276 1.53 3.77 26.08
N ARG A 277 2.27 3.58 27.17
CA ARG A 277 1.97 4.13 28.50
C ARG A 277 1.98 5.66 28.48
N ALA A 278 2.98 6.27 27.82
CA ALA A 278 3.06 7.72 27.67
C ALA A 278 1.85 8.28 26.89
N PHE A 279 1.44 7.63 25.80
CA PHE A 279 0.24 8.01 25.05
C PHE A 279 -1.04 7.81 25.88
N SER A 280 -1.15 6.70 26.59
CA SER A 280 -2.33 6.39 27.42
C SER A 280 -2.54 7.40 28.55
N ALA A 281 -1.49 8.06 29.00
CA ALA A 281 -1.54 9.14 29.98
C ALA A 281 -2.00 10.51 29.41
N THR A 282 -2.18 10.62 28.09
CA THR A 282 -2.75 11.81 27.44
C THR A 282 -4.28 11.79 27.48
N ASP A 283 -4.95 12.87 27.05
CA ASP A 283 -6.41 12.90 26.86
C ASP A 283 -6.90 12.11 25.63
N ARG A 284 -5.98 11.57 24.83
CA ARG A 284 -6.21 10.74 23.63
C ARG A 284 -7.07 11.40 22.55
N LYS A 285 -7.35 12.71 22.62
CA LYS A 285 -8.10 13.46 21.59
C LYS A 285 -7.45 13.40 20.21
N ALA A 286 -6.13 13.16 20.16
CA ALA A 286 -5.41 12.97 18.90
C ALA A 286 -5.93 11.80 18.05
N LEU A 287 -6.69 10.85 18.62
CA LEU A 287 -7.35 9.76 17.86
C LEU A 287 -8.57 10.24 17.06
N HIS A 288 -9.12 11.41 17.39
CA HIS A 288 -10.30 11.95 16.73
C HIS A 288 -9.95 12.76 15.46
N ARG A 289 -8.67 13.12 15.30
CA ARG A 289 -8.20 13.90 14.15
C ARG A 289 -7.57 12.99 13.08
N HIS A 290 -8.16 12.99 11.91
CA HIS A 290 -7.55 12.41 10.72
C HIS A 290 -6.69 13.47 10.02
N ASP A 291 -5.43 13.15 9.78
CA ASP A 291 -4.50 13.91 8.95
C ASP A 291 -4.12 13.04 7.74
N PRO A 292 -4.48 13.46 6.51
CA PRO A 292 -4.18 12.67 5.31
C PRO A 292 -2.68 12.45 5.07
N ALA A 293 -1.82 13.44 5.39
CA ALA A 293 -0.37 13.30 5.22
C ALA A 293 0.22 12.27 6.20
N GLU A 294 -0.24 12.28 7.46
CA GLU A 294 0.14 11.26 8.44
C GLU A 294 -0.32 9.86 7.99
N PHE A 295 -1.55 9.75 7.46
CA PHE A 295 -2.05 8.48 6.90
C PHE A 295 -1.14 7.98 5.78
N ALA A 296 -0.83 8.84 4.80
CA ALA A 296 0.04 8.47 3.68
C ALA A 296 1.41 7.99 4.18
N ARG A 297 2.05 8.73 5.10
CA ARG A 297 3.33 8.36 5.71
C ARG A 297 3.28 6.98 6.37
N ARG A 298 2.24 6.70 7.17
CA ARG A 298 2.05 5.39 7.81
C ARG A 298 1.86 4.27 6.78
N GLN A 299 1.01 4.51 5.77
CA GLN A 299 0.73 3.48 4.75
C GLN A 299 1.94 3.21 3.85
N MET A 300 2.70 4.23 3.45
CA MET A 300 3.94 4.04 2.68
C MET A 300 4.94 3.14 3.43
N ARG A 301 5.11 3.37 4.74
CA ARG A 301 5.94 2.53 5.61
C ARG A 301 5.38 1.10 5.72
N VAL A 302 4.08 0.95 5.97
CA VAL A 302 3.41 -0.34 6.14
C VAL A 302 3.43 -1.19 4.86
N LEU A 303 3.30 -0.54 3.71
CA LEU A 303 3.31 -1.17 2.38
C LEU A 303 4.73 -1.32 1.81
N ASN A 304 5.73 -0.76 2.50
CA ASN A 304 7.13 -0.81 2.13
C ASN A 304 7.39 -0.28 0.70
N CYS A 305 6.82 0.89 0.37
CA CYS A 305 6.91 1.47 -0.98
C CYS A 305 8.36 1.67 -1.45
N ASN A 306 9.29 1.92 -0.51
CA ASN A 306 10.69 2.20 -0.81
C ASN A 306 11.46 1.03 -1.43
N VAL A 307 11.04 -0.22 -1.23
CA VAL A 307 11.71 -1.39 -1.84
C VAL A 307 11.68 -1.37 -3.38
N CYS A 308 10.74 -0.62 -3.96
CA CYS A 308 10.72 -0.37 -5.39
C CYS A 308 11.11 1.08 -5.70
N HIS A 309 10.53 2.04 -4.97
CA HIS A 309 10.67 3.47 -5.25
C HIS A 309 11.94 4.11 -4.70
N GLY A 310 12.82 3.37 -4.06
CA GLY A 310 14.13 3.83 -3.59
C GLY A 310 15.30 3.05 -4.18
N GLU A 311 15.07 1.80 -4.58
CA GLU A 311 16.12 0.84 -4.89
C GLU A 311 16.15 0.42 -6.36
N LEU A 312 15.01 0.41 -7.05
CA LEU A 312 14.94 -0.10 -8.42
C LEU A 312 15.17 1.00 -9.46
N GLU A 313 16.07 0.71 -10.41
CA GLU A 313 16.34 1.59 -11.54
C GLU A 313 15.11 1.80 -12.42
N GLY A 314 14.93 3.01 -12.93
CA GLY A 314 13.81 3.37 -13.79
C GLY A 314 12.48 3.56 -13.05
N ILE A 315 12.42 3.27 -11.74
CA ILE A 315 11.25 3.53 -10.90
C ILE A 315 11.35 4.95 -10.31
N PRO A 316 10.31 5.79 -10.42
CA PRO A 316 10.37 7.16 -9.91
C PRO A 316 10.48 7.18 -8.39
N LYS A 317 11.32 8.05 -7.85
CA LYS A 317 11.38 8.36 -6.43
C LYS A 317 10.07 8.99 -5.96
N LEU A 318 9.73 8.80 -4.68
CA LEU A 318 8.48 9.31 -4.10
C LEU A 318 8.61 10.72 -3.53
N ASP A 319 9.82 11.26 -3.41
CA ASP A 319 10.11 12.54 -2.76
C ASP A 319 9.38 13.74 -3.37
N THR A 320 9.05 13.65 -4.65
CA THR A 320 8.37 14.72 -5.39
C THR A 320 7.02 14.30 -5.98
N ILE A 321 6.54 13.12 -5.63
CA ILE A 321 5.40 12.51 -6.33
C ILE A 321 4.12 13.36 -6.20
N GLY A 322 3.85 13.92 -5.02
CA GLY A 322 2.70 14.80 -4.79
C GLY A 322 2.87 16.20 -5.39
N LEU A 323 4.12 16.65 -5.69
CA LEU A 323 4.35 17.87 -6.46
C LEU A 323 4.01 17.65 -7.93
N LYS A 324 4.23 16.43 -8.43
CA LYS A 324 4.07 16.09 -9.84
C LYS A 324 2.66 15.70 -10.21
N LEU A 325 2.02 14.85 -9.39
CA LEU A 325 0.80 14.15 -9.76
C LEU A 325 -0.41 14.67 -9.00
N LYS A 326 -1.48 14.90 -9.72
CA LYS A 326 -2.80 15.25 -9.15
C LYS A 326 -3.35 14.08 -8.32
N PRO A 327 -3.99 14.36 -7.17
CA PRO A 327 -4.52 13.31 -6.29
C PRO A 327 -5.54 12.40 -6.98
N GLU A 328 -6.39 12.92 -7.87
CA GLU A 328 -7.40 12.14 -8.60
C GLU A 328 -6.75 11.14 -9.57
N TRP A 329 -5.61 11.51 -10.16
CA TRP A 329 -4.87 10.60 -11.03
C TRP A 329 -4.15 9.53 -10.20
N MET A 330 -3.53 9.91 -9.08
CA MET A 330 -2.91 8.97 -8.15
C MET A 330 -3.95 7.99 -7.59
N GLU A 331 -5.16 8.46 -7.26
CA GLU A 331 -6.25 7.59 -6.81
C GLU A 331 -6.58 6.51 -7.85
N LYS A 332 -6.74 6.90 -9.13
CA LYS A 332 -6.96 5.94 -10.23
C LYS A 332 -5.81 4.93 -10.37
N LEU A 333 -4.57 5.39 -10.21
CA LEU A 333 -3.39 4.53 -10.25
C LEU A 333 -3.42 3.50 -9.12
N PHE A 334 -3.61 3.96 -7.87
CA PHE A 334 -3.62 3.10 -6.70
C PHE A 334 -4.86 2.18 -6.66
N ALA A 335 -5.99 2.61 -7.18
CA ALA A 335 -7.19 1.78 -7.32
C ALA A 335 -7.07 0.73 -8.43
N GLY A 336 -6.13 0.89 -9.37
CA GLY A 336 -6.00 0.02 -10.54
C GLY A 336 -7.04 0.28 -11.63
N SER A 337 -7.60 1.49 -11.67
CA SER A 337 -8.65 1.89 -12.63
C SER A 337 -8.11 2.63 -13.86
N LEU A 338 -6.79 2.84 -13.95
CA LEU A 338 -6.17 3.37 -15.17
C LEU A 338 -6.29 2.37 -16.32
N LYS A 339 -6.77 2.83 -17.48
CA LYS A 339 -6.92 1.99 -18.68
C LYS A 339 -5.60 1.46 -19.25
N GLN A 340 -4.51 2.17 -19.01
CA GLN A 340 -3.16 1.81 -19.49
C GLN A 340 -2.15 2.02 -18.36
N ARG A 341 -1.16 1.13 -18.29
CA ARG A 341 -0.03 1.28 -17.37
C ARG A 341 0.73 2.58 -17.70
N PRO A 342 1.18 3.33 -16.68
CA PRO A 342 1.95 4.57 -16.93
C PRO A 342 3.26 4.35 -17.68
N ARG A 343 3.90 3.19 -17.47
CA ARG A 343 5.18 2.79 -18.09
C ARG A 343 5.07 1.34 -18.56
N PRO A 344 4.42 1.08 -19.72
CA PRO A 344 4.15 -0.28 -20.20
C PRO A 344 5.42 -1.06 -20.58
N TRP A 345 6.52 -0.36 -20.86
CA TRP A 345 7.83 -0.95 -21.22
C TRP A 345 8.62 -1.49 -20.01
N LEU A 346 8.29 -1.10 -18.78
CA LEU A 346 8.94 -1.64 -17.61
C LEU A 346 8.39 -3.03 -17.28
N ALA A 347 9.29 -3.99 -17.03
CA ALA A 347 8.92 -5.31 -16.50
C ALA A 347 8.27 -5.17 -15.12
N HIS A 348 8.85 -4.34 -14.25
CA HIS A 348 8.28 -4.00 -12.94
C HIS A 348 6.89 -3.41 -13.06
N ARG A 349 5.94 -3.94 -12.29
CA ARG A 349 4.55 -3.49 -12.28
C ARG A 349 4.26 -2.74 -11.00
N MET A 350 3.81 -1.47 -11.12
CA MET A 350 3.23 -0.78 -9.97
C MET A 350 1.96 -1.53 -9.53
N PRO A 351 1.94 -2.09 -8.31
CA PRO A 351 0.75 -2.79 -7.82
C PRO A 351 -0.34 -1.83 -7.38
N THR A 352 -1.52 -2.37 -7.11
CA THR A 352 -2.69 -1.59 -6.69
C THR A 352 -3.07 -1.84 -5.24
N PHE A 353 -3.67 -0.81 -4.62
CA PHE A 353 -4.08 -0.78 -3.22
C PHE A 353 -5.48 -0.17 -3.08
N PRO A 354 -6.53 -0.82 -3.63
CA PRO A 354 -7.85 -0.19 -3.80
C PRO A 354 -8.43 0.40 -2.51
N SER A 355 -8.30 -0.30 -1.38
CA SER A 355 -8.84 0.15 -0.09
C SER A 355 -8.18 1.42 0.46
N ARG A 356 -7.00 1.77 -0.04
CA ARG A 356 -6.20 2.91 0.42
C ARG A 356 -6.10 4.02 -0.61
N ALA A 357 -6.55 3.75 -1.83
CA ALA A 357 -6.28 4.58 -3.00
C ALA A 357 -6.61 6.06 -2.77
N LYS A 358 -7.81 6.34 -2.29
CA LYS A 358 -8.29 7.70 -2.04
C LYS A 358 -7.46 8.41 -0.96
N GLU A 359 -7.39 7.83 0.24
CA GLU A 359 -6.71 8.47 1.37
C GLU A 359 -5.20 8.60 1.14
N LEU A 360 -4.59 7.61 0.46
CA LEU A 360 -3.16 7.64 0.13
C LEU A 360 -2.84 8.73 -0.88
N SER A 361 -3.65 8.87 -1.94
CA SER A 361 -3.44 9.91 -2.96
C SER A 361 -3.63 11.32 -2.40
N GLN A 362 -4.66 11.53 -1.60
CA GLN A 362 -4.92 12.78 -0.91
C GLN A 362 -3.79 13.13 0.06
N GLY A 363 -3.34 12.14 0.84
CA GLY A 363 -2.26 12.33 1.79
C GLY A 363 -0.92 12.68 1.14
N LEU A 364 -0.60 12.07 0.00
CA LEU A 364 0.59 12.42 -0.77
C LEU A 364 0.52 13.85 -1.32
N ALA A 365 -0.63 14.29 -1.80
CA ALA A 365 -0.81 15.68 -2.25
C ALA A 365 -0.63 16.66 -1.08
N VAL A 366 -1.30 16.41 0.05
CA VAL A 366 -1.23 17.26 1.25
C VAL A 366 0.19 17.32 1.83
N ALA A 367 0.91 16.20 1.85
CA ALA A 367 2.30 16.14 2.29
C ALA A 367 3.24 17.03 1.48
N HIS A 368 2.86 17.35 0.24
CA HIS A 368 3.62 18.23 -0.66
C HIS A 368 3.02 19.64 -0.80
N GLY A 369 2.09 20.02 0.08
CA GLY A 369 1.50 21.36 0.13
C GLY A 369 0.34 21.62 -0.86
N TYR A 370 -0.18 20.56 -1.51
CA TYR A 370 -1.37 20.67 -2.35
C TYR A 370 -2.64 20.32 -1.58
N ALA A 371 -3.77 20.79 -2.07
CA ALA A 371 -5.06 20.39 -1.54
C ALA A 371 -5.32 18.89 -1.75
N ALA A 372 -6.05 18.25 -0.83
CA ALA A 372 -6.47 16.84 -0.94
C ALA A 372 -7.31 16.56 -2.21
N LYS A 373 -7.82 17.62 -2.84
CA LYS A 373 -8.57 17.58 -4.09
C LYS A 373 -8.08 18.71 -4.97
N THR A 374 -7.79 18.42 -6.24
CA THR A 374 -7.38 19.46 -7.18
C THR A 374 -8.51 20.48 -7.35
N PRO A 375 -8.26 21.79 -7.16
CA PRO A 375 -9.25 22.81 -7.50
C PRO A 375 -9.65 22.71 -8.97
N VAL A 376 -10.92 22.90 -9.26
CA VAL A 376 -11.41 22.89 -10.63
C VAL A 376 -10.88 24.13 -11.34
N ASP A 377 -10.06 23.94 -12.35
CA ASP A 377 -9.63 25.01 -13.24
C ASP A 377 -10.79 25.41 -14.17
N LYS A 378 -11.36 26.58 -13.92
CA LYS A 378 -12.48 27.14 -14.69
C LYS A 378 -12.03 28.10 -15.81
N ALA A 379 -10.73 28.42 -15.88
CA ALA A 379 -10.23 29.31 -16.90
C ALA A 379 -10.41 28.69 -18.30
N PRO A 380 -10.94 29.41 -19.28
CA PRO A 380 -11.03 28.92 -20.65
C PRO A 380 -9.63 28.66 -21.21
N VAL A 381 -9.52 27.69 -22.11
CA VAL A 381 -8.29 27.48 -22.87
C VAL A 381 -8.11 28.61 -23.84
N ASP A 382 -6.96 29.28 -23.85
CA ASP A 382 -6.58 30.20 -24.89
C ASP A 382 -6.24 29.43 -26.17
N LEU A 383 -7.17 29.44 -27.13
CA LEU A 383 -7.04 28.66 -28.37
C LEU A 383 -5.95 29.21 -29.29
N ASN A 384 -5.63 30.51 -29.22
CA ASN A 384 -4.55 31.09 -30.00
C ASN A 384 -3.19 30.64 -29.45
N LEU A 385 -3.00 30.77 -28.15
CA LEU A 385 -1.81 30.28 -27.49
C LEU A 385 -1.66 28.75 -27.65
N ALA A 386 -2.76 28.00 -27.54
CA ALA A 386 -2.77 26.56 -27.73
C ALA A 386 -2.37 26.15 -29.17
N LYS A 387 -2.67 26.97 -30.19
CA LYS A 387 -2.19 26.74 -31.55
C LYS A 387 -0.66 26.89 -31.61
N ILE A 388 -0.12 27.95 -31.01
CA ILE A 388 1.33 28.15 -30.93
C ILE A 388 1.97 26.97 -30.19
N GLY A 389 1.42 26.56 -29.06
CA GLY A 389 1.91 25.42 -28.28
C GLY A 389 1.88 24.11 -29.05
N ARG A 390 0.86 23.90 -29.90
CA ARG A 390 0.80 22.73 -30.80
C ARG A 390 1.96 22.75 -31.80
N ASP A 391 2.23 23.90 -32.39
CA ASP A 391 3.28 24.05 -33.41
C ASP A 391 4.67 23.92 -32.76
N LEU A 392 4.86 24.45 -31.54
CA LEU A 392 6.09 24.26 -30.73
C LEU A 392 6.41 22.80 -30.41
N VAL A 393 5.43 21.92 -30.19
CA VAL A 393 5.71 20.51 -29.92
C VAL A 393 5.88 19.66 -31.18
N GLY A 394 5.55 20.19 -32.35
CA GLY A 394 5.68 19.56 -33.66
C GLY A 394 7.12 19.52 -34.17
N VAL A 395 7.32 18.89 -35.35
CA VAL A 395 8.62 18.81 -36.02
C VAL A 395 8.90 20.02 -36.92
N ASP A 396 7.87 20.68 -37.43
CA ASP A 396 8.01 21.81 -38.35
C ASP A 396 8.29 23.12 -37.59
N GLY A 397 9.56 23.45 -37.39
CA GLY A 397 9.98 24.68 -36.70
C GLY A 397 9.70 24.66 -35.18
N GLY A 398 9.38 23.50 -34.60
CA GLY A 398 9.18 23.33 -33.18
C GLY A 398 10.32 22.56 -32.50
N PHE A 399 10.13 22.21 -31.25
CA PHE A 399 11.08 21.44 -30.40
C PHE A 399 11.11 19.93 -30.71
N SER A 400 10.31 19.45 -31.65
CA SER A 400 10.20 18.02 -31.99
C SER A 400 9.83 17.09 -30.81
N CYS A 401 9.08 17.58 -29.83
CA CYS A 401 8.66 16.79 -28.65
C CYS A 401 7.91 15.52 -29.04
N VAL A 402 7.20 15.53 -30.18
CA VAL A 402 6.49 14.35 -30.73
C VAL A 402 7.43 13.22 -31.17
N ALA A 403 8.74 13.45 -31.22
CA ALA A 403 9.71 12.37 -31.44
C ALA A 403 9.63 11.33 -30.30
N CYS A 404 9.47 11.79 -29.06
CA CYS A 404 9.41 10.91 -27.86
C CYS A 404 8.00 10.79 -27.26
N HIS A 405 7.10 11.76 -27.52
CA HIS A 405 5.77 11.83 -26.92
C HIS A 405 4.67 11.50 -27.93
N GLY A 406 3.85 10.52 -27.60
CA GLY A 406 2.64 10.25 -28.38
C GLY A 406 1.55 11.31 -28.15
N VAL A 407 0.65 11.45 -29.12
CA VAL A 407 -0.48 12.37 -29.08
C VAL A 407 -1.78 11.63 -29.38
N LYS A 408 -2.68 11.51 -28.41
CA LYS A 408 -3.93 10.74 -28.54
C LYS A 408 -3.65 9.28 -28.97
N ASN A 409 -4.12 8.91 -30.17
CA ASN A 409 -3.91 7.57 -30.75
C ASN A 409 -2.65 7.49 -31.64
N ARG A 410 -1.91 8.57 -31.81
CA ARG A 410 -0.65 8.57 -32.55
C ARG A 410 0.50 8.21 -31.62
N PRO A 411 1.30 7.19 -31.92
CA PRO A 411 2.51 6.91 -31.16
C PRO A 411 3.56 8.00 -31.39
N PRO A 412 4.62 8.06 -30.58
CA PRO A 412 5.78 8.91 -30.87
C PRO A 412 6.42 8.50 -32.20
N LEU A 413 7.10 9.44 -32.85
CA LEU A 413 7.73 9.21 -34.16
C LEU A 413 8.92 8.25 -34.11
N GLN A 414 9.62 8.21 -32.97
CA GLN A 414 10.78 7.35 -32.78
C GLN A 414 10.51 6.35 -31.67
N VAL A 415 11.12 5.16 -31.81
CA VAL A 415 11.03 4.11 -30.78
C VAL A 415 12.27 4.23 -29.91
N PHE A 416 12.07 4.80 -28.70
CA PHE A 416 13.08 4.82 -27.66
C PHE A 416 12.77 3.75 -26.61
N GLU A 417 13.77 3.36 -25.82
CA GLU A 417 13.59 2.45 -24.69
C GLU A 417 12.53 2.96 -23.68
N ALA A 418 12.42 4.29 -23.52
CA ALA A 418 11.42 4.92 -22.67
C ALA A 418 10.66 5.99 -23.44
N GLN A 419 9.37 5.73 -23.66
CA GLN A 419 8.48 6.72 -24.29
C GLN A 419 8.08 7.79 -23.28
N GLY A 420 7.95 9.03 -23.77
CA GLY A 420 7.37 10.13 -23.01
C GLY A 420 5.86 9.93 -22.72
N VAL A 421 5.35 10.69 -21.78
CA VAL A 421 3.91 10.68 -21.46
C VAL A 421 3.11 11.18 -22.67
N ASN A 422 2.04 10.48 -23.05
CA ASN A 422 1.14 10.92 -24.11
C ASN A 422 0.52 12.28 -23.76
N PHE A 423 0.60 13.25 -24.65
CA PHE A 423 0.18 14.62 -24.41
C PHE A 423 -1.28 14.76 -23.99
N ALA A 424 -2.17 13.94 -24.53
CA ALA A 424 -3.59 13.97 -24.16
C ALA A 424 -3.85 13.65 -22.68
N ARG A 425 -2.85 13.10 -21.96
CA ARG A 425 -2.97 12.68 -20.55
C ARG A 425 -2.23 13.58 -19.57
N VAL A 426 -1.42 14.52 -20.05
CA VAL A 426 -0.58 15.35 -19.18
C VAL A 426 -1.44 16.18 -18.23
N ASN A 427 -2.48 16.83 -18.73
CA ASN A 427 -3.34 17.69 -17.93
C ASN A 427 -4.13 16.95 -16.85
N GLU A 428 -4.62 15.73 -17.12
CA GLU A 428 -5.32 14.94 -16.09
C GLU A 428 -4.37 14.41 -15.00
N ARG A 429 -3.08 14.27 -15.35
CA ARG A 429 -2.07 13.63 -14.52
C ARG A 429 -1.28 14.58 -13.65
N SER A 430 -0.84 15.71 -14.22
CA SER A 430 0.21 16.54 -13.64
C SER A 430 -0.30 17.91 -13.22
N HIS A 431 0.30 18.43 -12.15
CA HIS A 431 0.07 19.82 -11.74
C HIS A 431 0.71 20.78 -12.74
N PRO A 432 0.05 21.90 -13.13
CA PRO A 432 0.59 22.87 -14.08
C PRO A 432 1.93 23.48 -13.61
N GLU A 433 2.06 23.75 -12.32
CA GLU A 433 3.27 24.35 -11.73
C GLU A 433 4.46 23.37 -11.78
N TYR A 434 4.20 22.07 -11.71
CA TYR A 434 5.23 21.07 -11.92
C TYR A 434 5.66 21.02 -13.36
N LEU A 435 4.72 21.11 -14.31
CA LEU A 435 5.01 21.11 -15.74
C LEU A 435 5.94 22.27 -16.12
N MET A 436 5.66 23.48 -15.61
CA MET A 436 6.50 24.66 -15.84
C MET A 436 7.94 24.41 -15.34
N ARG A 437 8.11 23.94 -14.12
CA ARG A 437 9.43 23.65 -13.53
C ARG A 437 10.16 22.54 -14.27
N TRP A 438 9.43 21.50 -14.65
CA TRP A 438 9.97 20.37 -15.38
C TRP A 438 10.48 20.76 -16.77
N MET A 439 9.74 21.58 -17.49
CA MET A 439 10.12 21.98 -18.85
C MET A 439 11.24 23.01 -18.87
N LEU A 440 11.34 23.87 -17.85
CA LEU A 440 12.44 24.83 -17.73
C LEU A 440 13.81 24.18 -17.54
N ASP A 441 13.87 23.13 -16.70
CA ASP A 441 15.12 22.43 -16.39
C ASP A 441 14.79 21.00 -15.92
N PRO A 442 14.65 20.06 -16.86
CA PRO A 442 14.32 18.67 -16.53
C PRO A 442 15.40 17.97 -15.70
N LEU A 443 16.68 18.26 -15.98
CA LEU A 443 17.83 17.62 -15.31
C LEU A 443 17.97 18.06 -13.86
N ARG A 444 17.58 19.28 -13.52
CA ARG A 444 17.54 19.76 -12.14
C ARG A 444 16.49 19.03 -11.31
N VAL A 445 15.34 18.70 -11.93
CA VAL A 445 14.24 18.01 -11.26
C VAL A 445 14.53 16.51 -11.13
N ASP A 446 15.07 15.90 -12.17
CA ASP A 446 15.45 14.48 -12.21
C ASP A 446 16.73 14.32 -13.05
N PRO A 447 17.90 14.19 -12.39
CA PRO A 447 19.18 14.05 -13.09
C PRO A 447 19.30 12.80 -13.98
N GLN A 448 18.38 11.84 -13.85
CA GLN A 448 18.33 10.63 -14.66
C GLN A 448 17.31 10.70 -15.80
N THR A 449 16.68 11.86 -15.99
CA THR A 449 15.71 12.02 -17.07
C THR A 449 16.37 11.94 -18.45
N ARG A 450 15.63 11.38 -19.41
CA ARG A 450 16.00 11.38 -20.83
C ARG A 450 15.37 12.56 -21.61
N MET A 451 14.57 13.38 -20.94
CA MET A 451 14.01 14.57 -21.55
C MET A 451 15.12 15.61 -21.71
N PRO A 452 15.42 16.07 -22.93
CA PRO A 452 16.45 17.08 -23.15
C PRO A 452 16.04 18.43 -22.58
N ASP A 453 17.03 19.25 -22.31
CA ASP A 453 16.86 20.66 -22.02
C ASP A 453 16.69 21.46 -23.33
N TYR A 454 15.69 22.32 -23.34
CA TYR A 454 15.35 23.15 -24.50
C TYR A 454 15.59 24.64 -24.26
N PHE A 455 15.94 25.01 -23.04
CA PHE A 455 16.08 26.39 -22.61
C PHE A 455 17.44 26.59 -21.92
N ASP A 456 18.05 27.76 -22.14
CA ASP A 456 19.31 28.12 -21.51
C ASP A 456 19.13 28.64 -20.07
N GLU A 457 20.24 29.00 -19.42
CA GLU A 457 20.27 29.51 -18.03
C GLU A 457 19.49 30.82 -17.87
N ASP A 458 19.37 31.61 -18.95
CA ASP A 458 18.62 32.86 -19.02
C ASP A 458 17.13 32.64 -19.36
N ALA A 459 16.68 31.38 -19.37
CA ALA A 459 15.32 30.96 -19.74
C ALA A 459 14.94 31.43 -21.19
N ARG A 460 15.87 31.25 -22.12
CA ARG A 460 15.68 31.53 -23.56
C ARG A 460 15.74 30.23 -24.35
N SER A 461 15.02 30.21 -25.47
CA SER A 461 15.05 29.11 -26.42
C SER A 461 15.73 29.49 -27.71
N VAL A 462 16.15 28.48 -28.48
CA VAL A 462 16.67 28.68 -29.86
C VAL A 462 15.59 29.14 -30.85
N LEU A 463 14.32 29.03 -30.51
CA LEU A 463 13.17 29.43 -31.33
C LEU A 463 12.81 30.88 -31.03
N VAL A 464 13.72 31.80 -31.36
CA VAL A 464 13.62 33.25 -31.04
C VAL A 464 12.44 33.93 -31.73
N ASP A 465 12.02 33.45 -32.90
CA ASP A 465 10.91 34.02 -33.67
C ASP A 465 9.54 33.66 -33.10
N VAL A 466 9.48 32.73 -32.17
CA VAL A 466 8.23 32.31 -31.49
C VAL A 466 8.21 32.87 -30.07
N LEU A 467 7.28 33.80 -29.80
CA LEU A 467 7.12 34.44 -28.48
C LEU A 467 8.45 35.01 -27.95
N GLU A 468 9.26 35.60 -28.83
CA GLU A 468 10.55 36.25 -28.53
C GLU A 468 11.60 35.31 -27.91
N GLY A 469 11.48 33.99 -28.08
CA GLY A 469 12.30 32.97 -27.45
C GLY A 469 12.16 32.88 -25.93
N ASP A 470 11.13 33.52 -25.35
CA ASP A 470 10.88 33.49 -23.91
C ASP A 470 10.37 32.11 -23.49
N ALA A 471 11.16 31.40 -22.69
CA ALA A 471 10.82 30.03 -22.22
C ALA A 471 9.48 29.96 -21.50
N LYS A 472 9.17 30.94 -20.64
CA LYS A 472 7.91 30.92 -19.85
C LYS A 472 6.70 31.10 -20.74
N LYS A 473 6.78 32.03 -21.73
CA LYS A 473 5.70 32.21 -22.70
C LYS A 473 5.52 30.98 -23.60
N GLN A 474 6.60 30.36 -24.05
CA GLN A 474 6.55 29.15 -24.86
C GLN A 474 6.01 27.94 -24.08
N ILE A 475 6.43 27.75 -22.83
CA ILE A 475 5.91 26.72 -21.96
C ILE A 475 4.42 26.95 -21.63
N GLU A 476 4.01 28.21 -21.42
CA GLU A 476 2.59 28.55 -21.25
C GLU A 476 1.78 28.18 -22.49
N ALA A 477 2.27 28.47 -23.68
CA ALA A 477 1.61 28.10 -24.94
C ALA A 477 1.46 26.55 -25.04
N ILE A 478 2.52 25.82 -24.76
CA ILE A 478 2.49 24.35 -24.69
C ILE A 478 1.49 23.89 -23.61
N GLY A 479 1.46 24.54 -22.45
CA GLY A 479 0.50 24.27 -21.37
C GLY A 479 -0.94 24.43 -21.85
N GLN A 480 -1.28 25.51 -22.58
CA GLN A 480 -2.61 25.70 -23.14
C GLN A 480 -2.98 24.63 -24.17
N TYR A 481 -2.01 24.16 -24.96
CA TYR A 481 -2.22 23.04 -25.87
C TYR A 481 -2.53 21.75 -25.11
N LEU A 482 -1.75 21.42 -24.07
CA LEU A 482 -1.91 20.22 -23.26
C LEU A 482 -3.22 20.21 -22.45
N ARG A 483 -3.74 21.38 -22.06
CA ARG A 483 -5.04 21.52 -21.38
C ARG A 483 -6.23 21.03 -22.22
N GLN A 484 -6.10 20.98 -23.55
CA GLN A 484 -7.16 20.46 -24.42
C GLN A 484 -7.38 18.94 -24.26
N GLY A 485 -6.41 18.20 -23.70
CA GLY A 485 -6.54 16.76 -23.49
C GLY A 485 -6.94 16.02 -24.77
N ASN A 486 -7.98 15.21 -24.73
CA ASN A 486 -8.44 14.46 -25.90
C ASN A 486 -9.03 15.32 -27.05
N GLN A 487 -9.29 16.60 -26.80
CA GLN A 487 -9.79 17.52 -27.84
C GLN A 487 -8.66 18.15 -28.67
N MET A 488 -7.39 18.02 -28.24
CA MET A 488 -6.24 18.57 -28.93
C MET A 488 -6.17 18.12 -30.39
N LYS A 489 -5.71 19.03 -31.30
CA LYS A 489 -5.36 18.68 -32.66
C LYS A 489 -3.97 18.06 -32.69
N ILE A 490 -3.75 17.09 -33.59
CA ILE A 490 -2.43 16.51 -33.79
C ILE A 490 -1.48 17.53 -34.37
N PRO A 491 -0.27 17.71 -33.81
CA PRO A 491 0.75 18.62 -34.39
C PRO A 491 1.37 18.04 -35.66
N ALA A 492 2.25 18.76 -36.31
CA ALA A 492 3.05 18.24 -37.43
C ALA A 492 3.94 17.09 -36.89
N MET A 493 3.83 15.93 -37.54
CA MET A 493 4.54 14.69 -37.20
C MET A 493 5.29 14.10 -38.41
N GLN A 494 5.36 14.85 -39.50
CA GLN A 494 6.09 14.49 -40.72
C GLN A 494 6.86 15.68 -41.23
#